data_ab671879c3342ee8655ced87a001ecb0
#
_entry.id   ab671879c3342ee8655ced87a001ecb0
#
_cell.length_a   1.000
_cell.length_b   1.000
_cell.length_c   1.000
_cell.angle_alpha   90.00
_cell.angle_beta   90.00
_cell.angle_gamma   90.00
#
_symmetry.space_group_name_H-M   'P 1'
#
loop_
_entity.id
_entity.type
_entity.pdbx_description
1 polymer ?
#
loop_
_entity_poly.entity_id
_entity_poly.type
_entity_poly.pdbx_seq_one_letter_code
_entity_poly.pdbx_strand_id
1 'polypeptide(L)'
;MNLELVENIANAVLYEGYMLYPYRASSVKNRQRFNWGALAPESYSAAQKGTEACLMQTECLLQGDENTTFDVKIRFLHLVLREIGELETPLDELPTDSEPEFHFVPTLDVGGQLYQAWQEAIEREVDLPTLDLNVVSETKKFSIPTTRTLEPLRDENDKIVGVIVRTQQKIEIVVSCQLSVVSEKTYKLTVRVENQTPFENAETKTREEALLHSTVSTHTILSTKNGEFISLLEPPDELSEAVAACENIKTYPVLAGIEGEKDCMFSSPIILYDYPQIADESQGDLFDGGEIDEILTLRIMTLTDEEKYEMRGVDDRVRQLLERTESMPEEHLMKMHGAMKGAAKSKGNE
;
A
#
# COMPACT_ATOMS: atom_id res chain seq x y z
N MET A 1 19.95 -11.34 6.95
CA MET A 1 18.89 -10.52 6.33
C MET A 1 17.60 -11.34 6.24
N ASN A 2 16.58 -10.98 6.98
CA ASN A 2 15.26 -11.61 6.92
C ASN A 2 14.27 -10.68 6.20
N LEU A 3 14.39 -10.59 4.86
CA LEU A 3 13.50 -9.78 4.02
C LEU A 3 12.04 -10.21 4.17
N GLU A 4 11.77 -11.48 4.43
CA GLU A 4 10.40 -12.00 4.62
C GLU A 4 9.69 -11.28 5.79
N LEU A 5 10.40 -11.04 6.91
CA LEU A 5 9.82 -10.30 8.04
C LEU A 5 9.50 -8.85 7.66
N VAL A 6 10.40 -8.19 6.91
CA VAL A 6 10.18 -6.80 6.44
C VAL A 6 9.05 -6.74 5.42
N GLU A 7 8.94 -7.73 4.54
CA GLU A 7 7.85 -7.83 3.57
C GLU A 7 6.50 -8.06 4.25
N ASN A 8 6.46 -8.86 5.32
CA ASN A 8 5.24 -9.05 6.11
C ASN A 8 4.78 -7.74 6.77
N ILE A 9 5.71 -6.97 7.36
CA ILE A 9 5.42 -5.65 7.93
C ILE A 9 4.93 -4.71 6.83
N ALA A 10 5.65 -4.67 5.70
CA ALA A 10 5.26 -3.85 4.56
C ALA A 10 3.87 -4.23 4.02
N ASN A 11 3.52 -5.51 3.98
CA ASN A 11 2.19 -6.00 3.60
C ASN A 11 1.11 -5.50 4.58
N ALA A 12 1.38 -5.57 5.89
CA ALA A 12 0.44 -5.13 6.91
C ALA A 12 0.13 -3.62 6.78
N VAL A 13 1.16 -2.78 6.53
CA VAL A 13 0.97 -1.32 6.43
C VAL A 13 0.62 -0.82 5.02
N LEU A 14 0.81 -1.63 3.96
CA LEU A 14 0.54 -1.22 2.59
C LEU A 14 -0.93 -0.83 2.36
N TYR A 15 -1.85 -1.51 3.03
CA TYR A 15 -3.29 -1.28 2.93
C TYR A 15 -3.85 -0.41 4.05
N GLU A 16 -3.01 0.00 5.00
CA GLU A 16 -3.44 0.92 6.05
C GLU A 16 -3.91 2.24 5.45
N GLY A 17 -5.09 2.67 5.83
CA GLY A 17 -5.73 3.84 5.24
C GLY A 17 -6.48 3.60 3.94
N TYR A 18 -6.10 2.59 3.15
CA TYR A 18 -6.85 2.18 1.96
C TYR A 18 -8.05 1.29 2.32
N MET A 19 -7.87 0.35 3.24
CA MET A 19 -8.91 -0.55 3.74
C MET A 19 -9.19 -0.31 5.22
N LEU A 20 -9.64 0.90 5.56
CA LEU A 20 -9.86 1.28 6.97
C LEU A 20 -10.97 0.50 7.66
N TYR A 21 -11.96 -0.02 6.92
CA TYR A 21 -13.07 -0.77 7.53
C TYR A 21 -13.78 -1.65 6.50
N PRO A 22 -14.16 -2.87 6.85
CA PRO A 22 -15.08 -3.68 6.07
C PRO A 22 -16.50 -3.13 6.21
N TYR A 23 -16.72 -1.90 5.76
CA TYR A 23 -18.04 -1.32 5.67
C TYR A 23 -18.60 -1.55 4.27
N ARG A 24 -19.92 -1.46 4.16
CA ARG A 24 -20.60 -1.38 2.85
C ARG A 24 -19.90 -0.33 1.99
N ALA A 25 -19.82 -0.59 0.71
CA ALA A 25 -19.41 0.40 -0.28
C ALA A 25 -20.21 1.71 -0.14
N SER A 26 -21.48 1.60 0.25
CA SER A 26 -22.40 2.72 0.47
C SER A 26 -22.12 3.55 1.73
N SER A 27 -21.26 3.07 2.67
CA SER A 27 -20.99 3.82 3.91
C SER A 27 -20.22 5.09 3.63
N VAL A 28 -20.55 6.18 4.34
CA VAL A 28 -19.90 7.51 4.20
C VAL A 28 -18.38 7.40 4.42
N LYS A 29 -17.93 6.52 5.31
CA LYS A 29 -16.50 6.34 5.61
C LYS A 29 -15.74 5.67 4.46
N ASN A 30 -16.37 4.78 3.69
CA ASN A 30 -15.74 4.16 2.53
C ASN A 30 -15.77 5.05 1.27
N ARG A 31 -16.59 6.11 1.27
CA ARG A 31 -16.60 7.12 0.21
C ARG A 31 -15.45 8.11 0.31
N GLN A 32 -14.85 8.27 1.50
CA GLN A 32 -13.73 9.16 1.76
C GLN A 32 -12.55 8.35 2.32
N ARG A 33 -11.85 7.64 1.44
CA ARG A 33 -10.65 6.88 1.83
C ARG A 33 -9.51 7.85 2.15
N PHE A 34 -8.85 7.62 3.27
CA PHE A 34 -7.56 8.24 3.54
C PHE A 34 -6.48 7.47 2.78
N ASN A 35 -5.92 8.09 1.76
CA ASN A 35 -4.82 7.50 1.00
C ASN A 35 -3.51 8.05 1.55
N TRP A 36 -2.94 7.37 2.54
CA TRP A 36 -1.61 7.70 3.06
C TRP A 36 -0.56 7.53 1.97
N GLY A 37 0.49 8.36 1.99
CA GLY A 37 1.61 8.24 1.06
C GLY A 37 1.21 8.26 -0.42
N ALA A 38 0.13 8.95 -0.76
CA ALA A 38 -0.23 9.17 -2.15
C ALA A 38 0.72 10.20 -2.78
N LEU A 39 1.27 9.87 -3.95
CA LEU A 39 2.03 10.79 -4.78
C LEU A 39 1.22 11.04 -6.06
N ALA A 40 0.59 12.21 -6.11
CA ALA A 40 -0.21 12.65 -7.24
C ALA A 40 0.68 13.12 -8.41
N PRO A 41 0.14 13.19 -9.63
CA PRO A 41 0.85 13.82 -10.74
C PRO A 41 1.32 15.24 -10.39
N GLU A 42 2.52 15.62 -10.84
CA GLU A 42 3.12 16.91 -10.51
C GLU A 42 2.20 18.10 -10.89
N SER A 43 1.56 18.05 -12.07
CA SER A 43 0.63 19.08 -12.50
C SER A 43 -0.59 19.24 -11.58
N TYR A 44 -1.09 18.11 -11.02
CA TYR A 44 -2.17 18.14 -10.05
C TYR A 44 -1.71 18.71 -8.70
N SER A 45 -0.54 18.28 -8.22
CA SER A 45 0.08 18.84 -7.00
C SER A 45 0.22 20.36 -7.10
N ALA A 46 0.71 20.85 -8.24
CA ALA A 46 0.86 22.27 -8.50
C ALA A 46 -0.49 23.01 -8.51
N ALA A 47 -1.52 22.44 -9.18
CA ALA A 47 -2.87 22.99 -9.21
C ALA A 47 -3.51 23.07 -7.80
N GLN A 48 -3.19 22.12 -6.94
CA GLN A 48 -3.61 22.07 -5.52
C GLN A 48 -2.68 22.86 -4.59
N LYS A 49 -1.76 23.67 -5.12
CA LYS A 49 -0.79 24.49 -4.37
C LYS A 49 0.07 23.68 -3.39
N GLY A 50 0.41 22.44 -3.75
CA GLY A 50 1.25 21.54 -2.98
C GLY A 50 0.58 20.87 -1.78
N THR A 51 -0.74 20.96 -1.63
CA THR A 51 -1.46 20.23 -0.58
C THR A 51 -1.45 18.72 -0.81
N GLU A 52 -1.48 18.29 -2.08
CA GLU A 52 -1.25 16.91 -2.49
C GLU A 52 0.23 16.73 -2.87
N ALA A 53 0.88 15.72 -2.32
CA ALA A 53 2.29 15.44 -2.61
C ALA A 53 2.47 14.83 -4.01
N CYS A 54 3.55 15.18 -4.70
CA CYS A 54 4.01 14.49 -5.91
C CYS A 54 5.39 13.85 -5.74
N LEU A 55 6.01 14.06 -4.57
CA LEU A 55 7.34 13.60 -4.20
C LEU A 55 7.35 13.01 -2.80
N MET A 56 8.08 11.92 -2.62
CA MET A 56 8.50 11.36 -1.33
C MET A 56 10.03 11.29 -1.31
N GLN A 57 10.65 11.64 -0.19
CA GLN A 57 12.09 11.53 0.00
C GLN A 57 12.41 10.79 1.30
N THR A 58 13.25 9.79 1.20
CA THR A 58 13.86 9.07 2.32
C THR A 58 15.32 9.46 2.40
N GLU A 59 15.76 9.99 3.54
CA GLU A 59 17.17 10.15 3.88
C GLU A 59 17.52 9.34 5.13
N CYS A 60 18.61 8.59 5.05
CA CYS A 60 19.14 7.81 6.16
C CYS A 60 20.67 7.71 6.07
N LEU A 61 21.29 7.18 7.12
CA LEU A 61 22.73 6.92 7.15
C LEU A 61 23.00 5.43 6.97
N LEU A 62 23.97 5.13 6.11
CA LEU A 62 24.52 3.80 5.87
C LEU A 62 26.01 3.80 6.22
N GLN A 63 26.42 2.89 7.11
CA GLN A 63 27.82 2.61 7.38
C GLN A 63 28.28 1.38 6.61
N GLY A 64 29.50 1.46 6.06
CA GLY A 64 30.03 0.36 5.27
C GLY A 64 31.43 0.61 4.76
N ASP A 65 31.91 -0.34 3.97
CA ASP A 65 33.22 -0.32 3.32
C ASP A 65 33.11 -0.64 1.83
N GLU A 66 34.23 -0.86 1.17
CA GLU A 66 34.32 -1.15 -0.28
C GLU A 66 33.54 -2.41 -0.74
N ASN A 67 33.19 -3.31 0.18
CA ASN A 67 32.44 -4.53 -0.09
C ASN A 67 30.93 -4.36 0.17
N THR A 68 30.53 -3.19 0.61
CA THR A 68 29.12 -2.91 0.96
C THR A 68 28.32 -2.69 -0.32
N THR A 69 27.20 -3.38 -0.40
CA THR A 69 26.17 -3.17 -1.43
C THR A 69 24.83 -2.93 -0.79
N PHE A 70 23.93 -2.26 -1.51
CA PHE A 70 22.57 -2.02 -1.03
C PHE A 70 21.55 -2.08 -2.17
N ASP A 71 20.33 -2.42 -1.80
CA ASP A 71 19.18 -2.51 -2.70
C ASP A 71 18.14 -1.47 -2.30
N VAL A 72 17.42 -0.94 -3.29
CA VAL A 72 16.33 0.01 -3.14
C VAL A 72 15.10 -0.55 -3.82
N LYS A 73 14.05 -0.84 -3.05
CA LYS A 73 12.75 -1.32 -3.52
C LYS A 73 11.69 -0.28 -3.14
N ILE A 74 10.85 0.09 -4.10
CA ILE A 74 9.67 0.92 -3.88
C ILE A 74 8.43 0.07 -4.04
N ARG A 75 7.51 0.13 -3.07
CA ARG A 75 6.22 -0.55 -3.12
C ARG A 75 5.10 0.48 -3.02
N PHE A 76 4.01 0.24 -3.74
CA PHE A 76 2.83 1.10 -3.70
C PHE A 76 1.58 0.39 -4.20
N LEU A 77 0.43 0.96 -3.92
CA LEU A 77 -0.84 0.56 -4.49
C LEU A 77 -1.12 1.41 -5.74
N HIS A 78 -1.49 0.73 -6.82
CA HIS A 78 -2.01 1.34 -8.04
C HIS A 78 -3.53 1.13 -8.11
N LEU A 79 -4.29 2.20 -8.08
CA LEU A 79 -5.74 2.13 -8.06
C LEU A 79 -6.30 1.78 -9.44
N VAL A 80 -7.31 0.90 -9.44
CA VAL A 80 -8.00 0.43 -10.63
C VAL A 80 -9.49 0.73 -10.49
N LEU A 81 -10.05 1.39 -11.49
CA LEU A 81 -11.48 1.62 -11.54
C LEU A 81 -12.16 0.34 -11.99
N ARG A 82 -13.03 -0.22 -11.14
CA ARG A 82 -13.92 -1.33 -11.44
C ARG A 82 -15.32 -0.81 -11.63
N GLU A 83 -15.85 -1.03 -12.81
CA GLU A 83 -17.21 -0.65 -13.21
C GLU A 83 -18.00 -1.88 -13.61
N ILE A 84 -19.31 -1.83 -13.49
CA ILE A 84 -20.20 -2.93 -13.86
C ILE A 84 -20.97 -2.52 -15.09
N GLY A 85 -20.86 -3.30 -16.16
CA GLY A 85 -21.62 -3.15 -17.38
C GLY A 85 -22.72 -4.20 -17.45
N GLU A 86 -23.98 -3.78 -17.62
CA GLU A 86 -25.10 -4.65 -17.90
C GLU A 86 -25.31 -4.74 -19.41
N LEU A 87 -25.36 -5.96 -19.96
CA LEU A 87 -25.59 -6.18 -21.38
C LEU A 87 -27.07 -6.01 -21.74
N GLU A 88 -27.35 -5.32 -22.84
CA GLU A 88 -28.72 -5.21 -23.36
C GLU A 88 -29.26 -6.56 -23.87
N THR A 89 -28.34 -7.40 -24.37
CA THR A 89 -28.70 -8.75 -24.86
C THR A 89 -27.67 -9.75 -24.32
N PRO A 90 -28.12 -10.83 -23.66
CA PRO A 90 -27.22 -11.89 -23.19
C PRO A 90 -26.42 -12.54 -24.33
N LEU A 91 -25.14 -12.84 -24.08
CA LEU A 91 -24.24 -13.45 -25.07
C LEU A 91 -23.77 -14.83 -24.58
N ASP A 92 -23.37 -15.68 -25.51
CA ASP A 92 -22.70 -16.95 -25.21
C ASP A 92 -21.24 -16.74 -24.91
N GLU A 93 -20.55 -15.86 -25.67
CA GLU A 93 -19.14 -15.54 -25.55
C GLU A 93 -18.93 -14.04 -25.78
N LEU A 94 -17.90 -13.49 -25.16
CA LEU A 94 -17.50 -12.10 -25.44
C LEU A 94 -16.89 -12.01 -26.85
N PRO A 95 -17.18 -10.95 -27.59
CA PRO A 95 -16.55 -10.68 -28.89
C PRO A 95 -15.01 -10.55 -28.70
N THR A 96 -14.27 -11.11 -29.67
CA THR A 96 -12.78 -11.05 -29.62
C THR A 96 -12.20 -9.73 -30.16
N ASP A 97 -12.93 -9.08 -31.09
CA ASP A 97 -12.42 -7.93 -31.84
C ASP A 97 -13.04 -6.58 -31.42
N SER A 98 -14.00 -6.60 -30.49
CA SER A 98 -14.70 -5.41 -30.01
C SER A 98 -15.25 -5.61 -28.61
N GLU A 99 -15.54 -4.53 -27.90
CA GLU A 99 -16.33 -4.62 -26.67
C GLU A 99 -17.81 -4.89 -27.00
N PRO A 100 -18.52 -5.70 -26.19
CA PRO A 100 -19.95 -5.85 -26.33
C PRO A 100 -20.68 -4.55 -26.01
N GLU A 101 -21.91 -4.41 -26.49
CA GLU A 101 -22.75 -3.29 -26.12
C GLU A 101 -23.29 -3.50 -24.70
N PHE A 102 -22.98 -2.58 -23.81
CA PHE A 102 -23.43 -2.54 -22.42
C PHE A 102 -23.58 -1.11 -21.91
N HIS A 103 -24.36 -0.94 -20.88
CA HIS A 103 -24.44 0.31 -20.14
C HIS A 103 -23.93 0.14 -18.70
N PHE A 104 -23.26 1.16 -18.16
CA PHE A 104 -22.76 1.11 -16.79
C PHE A 104 -23.89 1.22 -15.78
N VAL A 105 -23.86 0.33 -14.78
CA VAL A 105 -24.79 0.32 -13.64
C VAL A 105 -23.99 0.36 -12.33
N PRO A 106 -24.52 0.97 -11.26
CA PRO A 106 -23.83 0.96 -9.97
C PRO A 106 -23.74 -0.44 -9.37
N THR A 107 -24.74 -1.28 -9.61
CA THR A 107 -24.82 -2.66 -9.13
C THR A 107 -25.56 -3.54 -10.13
N LEU A 108 -25.19 -4.83 -10.17
CA LEU A 108 -25.87 -5.87 -10.95
C LEU A 108 -25.95 -7.15 -10.10
N ASP A 109 -27.15 -7.71 -9.95
CA ASP A 109 -27.33 -9.04 -9.34
C ASP A 109 -27.32 -10.09 -10.44
N VAL A 110 -26.44 -11.08 -10.32
CA VAL A 110 -26.35 -12.20 -11.27
C VAL A 110 -26.32 -13.50 -10.49
N GLY A 111 -27.36 -14.29 -10.63
CA GLY A 111 -27.48 -15.59 -9.95
C GLY A 111 -27.49 -15.49 -8.41
N GLY A 112 -27.99 -14.40 -7.83
CA GLY A 112 -28.01 -14.15 -6.41
C GLY A 112 -26.67 -13.66 -5.84
N GLN A 113 -25.72 -13.29 -6.70
CA GLN A 113 -24.49 -12.60 -6.31
C GLN A 113 -24.55 -11.14 -6.76
N LEU A 114 -24.35 -10.21 -5.81
CA LEU A 114 -24.30 -8.79 -6.11
C LEU A 114 -22.91 -8.40 -6.61
N TYR A 115 -22.86 -7.74 -7.76
CA TYR A 115 -21.66 -7.08 -8.27
C TYR A 115 -21.86 -5.57 -8.23
N GLN A 116 -20.83 -4.84 -7.80
CA GLN A 116 -20.93 -3.39 -7.64
C GLN A 116 -19.68 -2.69 -8.15
N ALA A 117 -19.85 -1.45 -8.62
CA ALA A 117 -18.75 -0.58 -8.97
C ALA A 117 -17.92 -0.26 -7.74
N TRP A 118 -16.59 -0.34 -7.87
CA TRP A 118 -15.65 -0.16 -6.77
C TRP A 118 -14.30 0.33 -7.27
N GLN A 119 -13.47 0.82 -6.36
CA GLN A 119 -12.07 1.11 -6.65
C GLN A 119 -11.21 0.01 -6.03
N GLU A 120 -10.63 -0.83 -6.88
CA GLU A 120 -9.67 -1.87 -6.51
C GLU A 120 -8.25 -1.30 -6.46
N ALA A 121 -7.31 -2.06 -5.88
CA ALA A 121 -5.90 -1.72 -5.89
C ALA A 121 -5.06 -2.92 -6.32
N ILE A 122 -4.02 -2.64 -7.10
CA ILE A 122 -3.00 -3.60 -7.48
C ILE A 122 -1.69 -3.21 -6.80
N GLU A 123 -1.05 -4.15 -6.13
CA GLU A 123 0.29 -3.97 -5.58
C GLU A 123 1.31 -3.85 -6.70
N ARG A 124 2.22 -2.89 -6.56
CA ARG A 124 3.33 -2.67 -7.48
C ARG A 124 4.64 -2.58 -6.72
N GLU A 125 5.64 -3.19 -7.32
CA GLU A 125 7.03 -3.10 -6.86
C GLU A 125 7.91 -2.65 -8.01
N VAL A 126 8.86 -1.79 -7.71
CA VAL A 126 9.90 -1.36 -8.62
C VAL A 126 11.23 -1.31 -7.89
N ASP A 127 12.28 -1.85 -8.54
CA ASP A 127 13.61 -1.97 -7.96
C ASP A 127 14.62 -1.16 -8.77
N LEU A 128 15.53 -0.49 -8.08
CA LEU A 128 16.79 -0.07 -8.66
C LEU A 128 17.73 -1.29 -8.78
N PRO A 129 18.72 -1.25 -9.67
CA PRO A 129 19.78 -2.27 -9.64
C PRO A 129 20.51 -2.22 -8.29
N THR A 130 21.09 -3.33 -7.86
CA THR A 130 21.97 -3.36 -6.68
C THR A 130 23.10 -2.36 -6.85
N LEU A 131 23.30 -1.50 -5.85
CA LEU A 131 24.27 -0.40 -5.87
C LEU A 131 25.40 -0.68 -4.86
N ASP A 132 26.56 -0.11 -5.12
CA ASP A 132 27.68 -0.08 -4.18
C ASP A 132 27.95 1.35 -3.68
N LEU A 133 28.88 1.51 -2.72
CA LEU A 133 29.18 2.82 -2.14
C LEU A 133 29.99 3.76 -3.07
N ASN A 134 30.39 3.31 -4.25
CA ASN A 134 31.04 4.15 -5.25
C ASN A 134 30.03 4.89 -6.16
N VAL A 135 28.75 4.48 -6.10
CA VAL A 135 27.68 5.14 -6.89
C VAL A 135 27.42 6.53 -6.30
N VAL A 136 27.61 7.56 -7.11
CA VAL A 136 27.26 8.93 -6.70
C VAL A 136 25.75 9.15 -6.86
N SER A 137 25.17 8.66 -7.94
CA SER A 137 23.73 8.72 -8.19
C SER A 137 23.28 7.67 -9.19
N GLU A 138 22.07 7.17 -9.00
CA GLU A 138 21.34 6.31 -9.93
C GLU A 138 19.94 6.88 -10.11
N THR A 139 19.40 6.83 -11.32
CA THR A 139 18.04 7.30 -11.60
C THR A 139 17.38 6.39 -12.61
N LYS A 140 16.18 5.95 -12.32
CA LYS A 140 15.42 5.06 -13.20
C LYS A 140 13.98 5.51 -13.32
N LYS A 141 13.50 5.56 -14.57
CA LYS A 141 12.08 5.84 -14.87
C LYS A 141 11.33 4.52 -15.06
N PHE A 142 10.18 4.39 -14.41
CA PHE A 142 9.25 3.29 -14.54
C PHE A 142 7.95 3.79 -15.15
N SER A 143 7.41 3.03 -16.10
CA SER A 143 6.14 3.35 -16.75
C SER A 143 5.23 2.13 -16.72
N ILE A 144 4.07 2.30 -16.11
CA ILE A 144 2.99 1.31 -16.05
C ILE A 144 1.92 1.77 -17.03
N PRO A 145 1.60 0.99 -18.07
CA PRO A 145 0.68 1.42 -19.11
C PRO A 145 -0.78 1.42 -18.65
N THR A 146 -1.61 2.16 -19.37
CA THR A 146 -3.07 2.02 -19.28
C THR A 146 -3.48 0.63 -19.76
N THR A 147 -4.35 -0.03 -18.99
CA THR A 147 -4.99 -1.28 -19.41
C THR A 147 -6.49 -1.23 -19.16
N ARG A 148 -7.25 -1.96 -19.97
CA ARG A 148 -8.67 -2.15 -19.83
C ARG A 148 -9.00 -3.61 -20.08
N THR A 149 -9.69 -4.24 -19.15
CA THR A 149 -10.06 -5.66 -19.20
C THR A 149 -11.55 -5.83 -18.92
N LEU A 150 -12.16 -6.81 -19.56
CA LEU A 150 -13.54 -7.22 -19.34
C LEU A 150 -13.58 -8.64 -18.81
N GLU A 151 -14.27 -8.84 -17.70
CA GLU A 151 -14.54 -10.14 -17.10
C GLU A 151 -16.04 -10.43 -17.22
N PRO A 152 -16.45 -11.55 -17.88
CA PRO A 152 -17.85 -11.86 -18.11
C PRO A 152 -18.56 -12.28 -16.82
N LEU A 153 -19.78 -11.78 -16.61
CA LEU A 153 -20.70 -12.20 -15.57
C LEU A 153 -21.76 -13.11 -16.18
N ARG A 154 -21.82 -14.38 -15.74
CA ARG A 154 -22.69 -15.40 -16.30
C ARG A 154 -23.86 -15.71 -15.39
N ASP A 155 -25.05 -15.85 -15.98
CA ASP A 155 -26.26 -16.30 -15.29
C ASP A 155 -26.30 -17.83 -15.10
N GLU A 156 -27.38 -18.32 -14.50
CA GLU A 156 -27.62 -19.75 -14.27
C GLU A 156 -27.69 -20.59 -15.56
N ASN A 157 -27.91 -19.96 -16.71
CA ASN A 157 -27.97 -20.58 -18.03
C ASN A 157 -26.63 -20.47 -18.78
N ASP A 158 -25.56 -20.08 -18.10
CA ASP A 158 -24.23 -19.86 -18.68
C ASP A 158 -24.18 -18.74 -19.74
N LYS A 159 -25.16 -17.81 -19.71
CA LYS A 159 -25.18 -16.65 -20.59
C LYS A 159 -24.48 -15.47 -19.91
N ILE A 160 -23.70 -14.73 -20.67
CA ILE A 160 -23.10 -13.49 -20.24
C ILE A 160 -24.17 -12.41 -20.21
N VAL A 161 -24.54 -11.93 -19.04
CA VAL A 161 -25.56 -10.90 -18.81
C VAL A 161 -24.96 -9.56 -18.40
N GLY A 162 -23.70 -9.57 -18.06
CA GLY A 162 -22.95 -8.37 -17.67
C GLY A 162 -21.43 -8.58 -17.77
N VAL A 163 -20.70 -7.52 -17.53
CA VAL A 163 -19.24 -7.52 -17.50
C VAL A 163 -18.70 -6.68 -16.33
N ILE A 164 -17.64 -7.15 -15.72
CA ILE A 164 -16.80 -6.30 -14.87
C ILE A 164 -15.76 -5.65 -15.78
N VAL A 165 -15.75 -4.35 -15.80
CA VAL A 165 -14.78 -3.55 -16.56
C VAL A 165 -13.74 -3.00 -15.59
N ARG A 166 -12.48 -3.42 -15.74
CA ARG A 166 -11.37 -2.86 -14.96
C ARG A 166 -10.51 -1.96 -15.82
N THR A 167 -10.43 -0.70 -15.44
CA THR A 167 -9.60 0.30 -16.11
C THR A 167 -8.48 0.73 -15.19
N GLN A 168 -7.24 0.42 -15.57
CA GLN A 168 -6.02 0.91 -14.96
C GLN A 168 -5.51 2.11 -15.75
N GLN A 169 -5.23 3.21 -15.10
CA GLN A 169 -4.65 4.38 -15.75
C GLN A 169 -3.11 4.28 -15.79
N LYS A 170 -2.51 5.02 -16.70
CA LYS A 170 -1.05 5.10 -16.80
C LYS A 170 -0.47 5.76 -15.55
N ILE A 171 0.67 5.23 -15.07
CA ILE A 171 1.52 5.86 -14.05
C ILE A 171 2.96 5.89 -14.56
N GLU A 172 3.62 7.04 -14.43
CA GLU A 172 5.04 7.21 -14.64
C GLU A 172 5.69 7.73 -13.36
N ILE A 173 6.65 6.98 -12.82
CA ILE A 173 7.42 7.39 -11.66
C ILE A 173 8.91 7.45 -11.99
N VAL A 174 9.60 8.35 -11.33
CA VAL A 174 11.06 8.41 -11.32
C VAL A 174 11.54 8.09 -9.93
N VAL A 175 12.41 7.10 -9.83
CA VAL A 175 13.12 6.77 -8.60
C VAL A 175 14.57 7.16 -8.77
N SER A 176 15.06 8.03 -7.90
CA SER A 176 16.46 8.44 -7.86
C SER A 176 17.07 8.10 -6.50
N CYS A 177 18.32 7.67 -6.54
CA CYS A 177 19.13 7.35 -5.38
C CYS A 177 20.44 8.15 -5.47
N GLN A 178 20.84 8.80 -4.39
CA GLN A 178 22.09 9.54 -4.28
C GLN A 178 22.82 9.15 -3.00
N LEU A 179 24.15 9.02 -3.10
CA LEU A 179 25.04 8.87 -1.95
C LEU A 179 25.89 10.10 -1.76
N SER A 180 26.01 10.55 -0.53
CA SER A 180 26.97 11.58 -0.13
C SER A 180 27.79 11.11 1.07
N VAL A 181 29.10 11.43 1.07
CA VAL A 181 30.03 11.03 2.15
C VAL A 181 29.81 11.93 3.36
N VAL A 182 29.58 11.34 4.52
CA VAL A 182 29.49 12.02 5.82
C VAL A 182 30.79 11.89 6.57
N SER A 183 31.39 10.68 6.58
CA SER A 183 32.70 10.41 7.17
C SER A 183 33.38 9.25 6.42
N GLU A 184 34.54 8.79 6.87
CA GLU A 184 35.33 7.74 6.21
C GLU A 184 34.52 6.46 5.91
N LYS A 185 33.55 6.12 6.76
CA LYS A 185 32.73 4.89 6.64
C LYS A 185 31.23 5.15 6.72
N THR A 186 30.81 6.41 6.72
CA THR A 186 29.41 6.79 6.86
C THR A 186 28.96 7.59 5.65
N TYR A 187 27.86 7.17 5.08
CA TYR A 187 27.28 7.75 3.88
C TYR A 187 25.83 8.17 4.18
N LYS A 188 25.41 9.31 3.65
CA LYS A 188 23.98 9.68 3.62
C LYS A 188 23.39 9.18 2.30
N LEU A 189 22.40 8.33 2.43
CA LEU A 189 21.61 7.81 1.32
C LEU A 189 20.36 8.65 1.19
N THR A 190 20.11 9.20 0.00
CA THR A 190 18.89 9.93 -0.35
C THR A 190 18.17 9.18 -1.45
N VAL A 191 16.94 8.73 -1.18
CA VAL A 191 16.06 8.10 -2.18
C VAL A 191 14.85 8.98 -2.40
N ARG A 192 14.56 9.33 -3.65
CA ARG A 192 13.39 10.10 -4.06
C ARG A 192 12.49 9.29 -4.98
N VAL A 193 11.20 9.40 -4.75
CA VAL A 193 10.15 8.86 -5.61
C VAL A 193 9.29 10.03 -6.07
N GLU A 194 9.25 10.26 -7.38
CA GLU A 194 8.51 11.36 -7.99
C GLU A 194 7.48 10.82 -8.97
N ASN A 195 6.25 11.31 -8.88
CA ASN A 195 5.22 10.99 -9.86
C ASN A 195 5.25 12.01 -11.01
N GLN A 196 5.76 11.58 -12.14
CA GLN A 196 5.87 12.37 -13.38
C GLN A 196 4.80 11.97 -14.42
N THR A 197 3.70 11.37 -13.99
CA THR A 197 2.60 11.00 -14.88
C THR A 197 2.02 12.25 -15.55
N PRO A 198 1.96 12.30 -16.89
CA PRO A 198 1.25 13.37 -17.58
C PRO A 198 -0.23 13.38 -17.18
N PHE A 199 -0.71 14.53 -16.73
CA PHE A 199 -2.10 14.69 -16.28
C PHE A 199 -2.62 16.06 -16.74
N GLU A 200 -3.47 16.01 -17.77
CA GLU A 200 -3.98 17.23 -18.43
C GLU A 200 -5.19 17.81 -17.67
N ASN A 201 -5.37 19.13 -17.81
CA ASN A 201 -6.47 19.88 -17.21
C ASN A 201 -6.60 19.68 -15.69
N ALA A 202 -5.46 19.58 -15.01
CA ALA A 202 -5.35 19.27 -13.57
C ALA A 202 -6.20 20.19 -12.68
N GLU A 203 -6.41 21.45 -13.07
CA GLU A 203 -7.20 22.46 -12.33
C GLU A 203 -8.70 22.12 -12.25
N THR A 204 -9.20 21.30 -13.21
CA THR A 204 -10.62 20.93 -13.28
C THR A 204 -10.89 19.50 -12.83
N LYS A 205 -9.83 18.75 -12.54
CA LYS A 205 -9.91 17.34 -12.15
C LYS A 205 -10.19 17.18 -10.66
N THR A 206 -10.96 16.15 -10.35
CA THR A 206 -11.23 15.75 -8.97
C THR A 206 -10.04 15.01 -8.35
N ARG A 207 -10.04 14.88 -7.03
CA ARG A 207 -9.02 14.09 -6.32
C ARG A 207 -9.11 12.61 -6.69
N GLU A 208 -10.32 12.08 -6.85
CA GLU A 208 -10.57 10.70 -7.25
C GLU A 208 -10.00 10.39 -8.63
N GLU A 209 -10.14 11.31 -9.59
CA GLU A 209 -9.52 11.16 -10.92
C GLU A 209 -8.00 11.20 -10.82
N ALA A 210 -7.42 12.11 -10.02
CA ALA A 210 -5.98 12.20 -9.84
C ALA A 210 -5.39 10.96 -9.15
N LEU A 211 -6.11 10.35 -8.20
CA LEU A 211 -5.69 9.15 -7.49
C LEU A 211 -5.53 7.94 -8.41
N LEU A 212 -6.29 7.84 -9.50
CA LEU A 212 -6.11 6.78 -10.50
C LEU A 212 -4.78 6.89 -11.27
N HIS A 213 -4.15 8.07 -11.23
CA HIS A 213 -2.84 8.36 -11.82
C HIS A 213 -1.74 8.53 -10.76
N SER A 214 -2.02 8.11 -9.53
CA SER A 214 -1.14 8.27 -8.37
C SER A 214 -0.61 6.94 -7.89
N THR A 215 0.59 6.95 -7.30
CA THR A 215 0.98 5.88 -6.39
C THR A 215 0.31 6.13 -5.05
N VAL A 216 -0.21 5.10 -4.40
CA VAL A 216 -0.87 5.19 -3.09
C VAL A 216 -0.14 4.29 -2.10
N SER A 217 -0.07 4.69 -0.84
CA SER A 217 0.66 3.95 0.19
C SER A 217 2.10 3.64 -0.23
N THR A 218 2.81 4.67 -0.71
CA THR A 218 4.18 4.52 -1.23
C THR A 218 5.16 4.27 -0.09
N HIS A 219 5.92 3.17 -0.20
CA HIS A 219 6.92 2.73 0.77
C HIS A 219 8.27 2.55 0.09
N THR A 220 9.34 2.81 0.83
CA THR A 220 10.71 2.49 0.42
C THR A 220 11.28 1.43 1.35
N ILE A 221 11.77 0.32 0.79
CA ILE A 221 12.50 -0.72 1.51
C ILE A 221 13.95 -0.63 1.06
N LEU A 222 14.85 -0.48 2.04
CA LEU A 222 16.29 -0.46 1.82
C LEU A 222 16.88 -1.69 2.50
N SER A 223 17.79 -2.36 1.81
CA SER A 223 18.54 -3.46 2.42
C SER A 223 20.01 -3.35 2.05
N THR A 224 20.90 -3.83 2.92
CA THR A 224 22.34 -3.77 2.70
C THR A 224 23.01 -5.12 2.97
N LYS A 225 24.11 -5.37 2.27
CA LYS A 225 25.03 -6.46 2.55
C LYS A 225 26.38 -5.87 2.91
N ASN A 226 27.00 -6.40 3.96
CA ASN A 226 28.27 -5.92 4.49
C ASN A 226 28.24 -4.43 4.91
N GLY A 227 27.08 -3.96 5.35
CA GLY A 227 26.88 -2.60 5.87
C GLY A 227 25.81 -2.58 6.94
N GLU A 228 25.62 -1.44 7.58
CA GLU A 228 24.63 -1.22 8.64
C GLU A 228 23.94 0.14 8.46
N PHE A 229 22.61 0.15 8.52
CA PHE A 229 21.84 1.39 8.65
C PHE A 229 21.88 1.90 10.08
N ILE A 230 21.84 3.23 10.22
CA ILE A 230 21.80 3.89 11.53
C ILE A 230 20.35 4.22 11.87
N SER A 231 19.93 3.89 13.11
CA SER A 231 18.62 4.31 13.62
C SER A 231 18.51 5.84 13.55
N LEU A 232 17.40 6.34 13.04
CA LEU A 232 17.09 7.77 13.07
C LEU A 232 16.37 8.18 14.36
N LEU A 233 15.84 7.20 15.11
CA LEU A 233 15.17 7.44 16.39
C LEU A 233 16.13 7.43 17.57
N GLU A 234 17.09 6.49 17.57
CA GLU A 234 18.09 6.31 18.61
C GLU A 234 19.51 6.23 18.00
N PRO A 235 20.00 7.33 17.41
CA PRO A 235 21.34 7.33 16.80
C PRO A 235 22.46 7.31 17.87
N PRO A 236 23.63 6.75 17.55
CA PRO A 236 24.82 6.96 18.35
C PRO A 236 25.15 8.45 18.49
N ASP A 237 25.68 8.87 19.65
CA ASP A 237 25.96 10.27 19.95
C ASP A 237 26.81 10.97 18.87
N GLU A 238 27.83 10.26 18.34
CA GLU A 238 28.72 10.75 17.28
C GLU A 238 28.04 10.97 15.92
N LEU A 239 26.88 10.38 15.68
CA LEU A 239 26.12 10.50 14.44
C LEU A 239 24.84 11.33 14.58
N SER A 240 24.53 11.79 15.80
CA SER A 240 23.28 12.52 16.09
C SER A 240 23.13 13.78 15.24
N GLU A 241 24.19 14.52 14.98
CA GLU A 241 24.19 15.71 14.13
C GLU A 241 23.92 15.34 12.66
N ALA A 242 24.54 14.27 12.18
CA ALA A 242 24.35 13.79 10.81
C ALA A 242 22.93 13.22 10.58
N VAL A 243 22.36 12.53 11.60
CA VAL A 243 20.97 12.07 11.57
C VAL A 243 20.00 13.24 11.59
N ALA A 244 20.24 14.26 12.42
CA ALA A 244 19.41 15.47 12.45
C ALA A 244 19.44 16.26 11.13
N ALA A 245 20.48 16.07 10.30
CA ALA A 245 20.60 16.66 8.97
C ALA A 245 19.91 15.82 7.86
N CYS A 246 19.30 14.67 8.20
CA CYS A 246 18.48 13.90 7.25
C CYS A 246 17.12 14.57 7.10
N GLU A 247 16.74 14.84 5.85
CA GLU A 247 15.47 15.46 5.50
C GLU A 247 14.52 14.42 4.88
N ASN A 248 13.54 13.97 5.66
CA ASN A 248 12.54 13.02 5.23
C ASN A 248 11.24 13.74 4.86
N ILE A 249 10.75 13.52 3.63
CA ILE A 249 9.57 14.19 3.09
C ILE A 249 8.46 13.16 2.88
N LYS A 250 7.36 13.32 3.61
CA LYS A 250 6.15 12.45 3.54
C LYS A 250 6.40 10.98 3.87
N THR A 251 7.47 10.68 4.60
CA THR A 251 7.84 9.32 5.01
C THR A 251 8.68 9.31 6.28
N TYR A 252 8.69 8.17 6.99
CA TYR A 252 9.33 8.00 8.28
C TYR A 252 10.16 6.71 8.27
N PRO A 253 11.46 6.78 7.97
CA PRO A 253 12.32 5.60 7.93
C PRO A 253 12.66 5.10 9.34
N VAL A 254 12.57 3.77 9.51
CA VAL A 254 12.92 3.05 10.75
C VAL A 254 13.72 1.80 10.40
N LEU A 255 14.54 1.31 11.34
CA LEU A 255 15.15 0.00 11.23
C LEU A 255 14.07 -1.08 11.20
N ALA A 256 14.24 -2.11 10.37
CA ALA A 256 13.26 -3.18 10.21
C ALA A 256 13.93 -4.55 10.14
N GLY A 257 13.16 -5.60 10.44
CA GLY A 257 13.65 -6.97 10.48
C GLY A 257 13.82 -7.49 11.91
N ILE A 258 14.84 -8.29 12.16
CA ILE A 258 15.12 -8.86 13.48
C ILE A 258 15.72 -7.78 14.37
N GLU A 259 15.20 -7.63 15.60
CA GLU A 259 15.71 -6.68 16.56
C GLU A 259 17.22 -6.85 16.78
N GLY A 260 17.96 -5.75 16.61
CA GLY A 260 19.43 -5.71 16.71
C GLY A 260 20.17 -5.91 15.39
N GLU A 261 19.54 -6.45 14.33
CA GLU A 261 20.08 -6.42 12.98
C GLU A 261 19.83 -5.04 12.35
N LYS A 262 20.82 -4.51 11.63
CA LYS A 262 20.77 -3.17 11.03
C LYS A 262 20.91 -3.20 9.51
N ASP A 263 20.56 -4.32 8.91
CA ASP A 263 20.74 -4.56 7.49
C ASP A 263 19.51 -4.18 6.64
N CYS A 264 18.42 -3.76 7.29
CA CYS A 264 17.21 -3.30 6.62
C CYS A 264 16.65 -2.02 7.23
N MET A 265 16.13 -1.13 6.36
CA MET A 265 15.38 0.05 6.76
C MET A 265 14.06 0.10 5.97
N PHE A 266 12.97 0.39 6.67
CA PHE A 266 11.64 0.52 6.11
C PHE A 266 11.16 1.95 6.27
N SER A 267 10.90 2.62 5.15
CA SER A 267 10.43 4.00 5.12
C SER A 267 8.96 4.02 4.68
N SER A 268 8.10 4.33 5.62
CA SER A 268 6.64 4.30 5.50
C SER A 268 6.03 5.70 5.60
N PRO A 269 4.91 6.01 4.94
CA PRO A 269 4.15 7.24 5.17
C PRO A 269 3.47 7.29 6.54
N ILE A 270 3.56 6.20 7.32
CA ILE A 270 3.02 6.06 8.66
C ILE A 270 4.16 6.05 9.64
N ILE A 271 4.00 6.70 10.79
CA ILE A 271 5.00 6.71 11.85
C ILE A 271 5.07 5.35 12.52
N LEU A 272 6.24 4.73 12.48
CA LEU A 272 6.55 3.46 13.14
C LEU A 272 7.73 3.65 14.09
N TYR A 273 7.93 2.67 14.97
CA TYR A 273 9.17 2.56 15.78
C TYR A 273 10.17 1.65 15.07
N ASP A 274 11.42 1.69 15.49
CA ASP A 274 12.44 0.72 15.04
C ASP A 274 11.97 -0.71 15.37
N TYR A 275 12.22 -1.63 14.43
CA TYR A 275 11.83 -3.03 14.48
C TYR A 275 10.33 -3.22 14.71
N PRO A 276 9.48 -2.66 13.82
CA PRO A 276 8.05 -2.83 13.95
C PRO A 276 7.69 -4.31 13.88
N GLN A 277 6.73 -4.73 14.69
CA GLN A 277 6.29 -6.13 14.78
C GLN A 277 4.78 -6.21 14.58
N ILE A 278 4.36 -7.25 13.87
CA ILE A 278 2.95 -7.64 13.83
C ILE A 278 2.68 -8.42 15.11
N ALA A 279 1.59 -8.11 15.81
CA ALA A 279 1.23 -8.84 17.02
C ALA A 279 0.94 -10.30 16.70
N ASP A 280 1.43 -11.23 17.53
CA ASP A 280 1.24 -12.69 17.38
C ASP A 280 -0.25 -13.09 17.39
N GLU A 281 -1.10 -12.27 18.03
CA GLU A 281 -2.55 -12.44 18.10
C GLU A 281 -3.27 -12.00 16.82
N SER A 282 -2.61 -11.20 15.96
CA SER A 282 -3.12 -10.75 14.67
C SER A 282 -3.07 -11.90 13.67
N GLN A 283 -4.12 -12.71 13.57
CA GLN A 283 -4.22 -13.74 12.55
C GLN A 283 -4.60 -13.12 11.19
N GLY A 284 -3.59 -12.63 10.50
CA GLY A 284 -3.68 -12.15 9.13
C GLY A 284 -3.78 -10.63 9.01
N ASP A 285 -3.67 -10.18 7.77
CA ASP A 285 -3.63 -8.77 7.39
C ASP A 285 -5.00 -8.10 7.56
N LEU A 286 -5.34 -7.67 8.78
CA LEU A 286 -6.50 -6.81 9.02
C LEU A 286 -6.21 -5.36 8.64
N PHE A 287 -4.96 -5.07 8.22
CA PHE A 287 -4.51 -3.79 7.70
C PHE A 287 -4.73 -2.59 8.63
N ASP A 288 -4.83 -2.85 9.93
CA ASP A 288 -4.89 -1.83 10.95
C ASP A 288 -3.71 -2.04 11.93
N GLY A 289 -2.72 -1.17 11.87
CA GLY A 289 -1.57 -1.15 12.78
C GLY A 289 -1.93 -0.74 14.22
N GLY A 290 -3.21 -0.45 14.49
CA GLY A 290 -3.73 -0.01 15.76
C GLY A 290 -4.34 -1.12 16.62
N GLU A 291 -4.81 -0.74 17.80
CA GLU A 291 -5.47 -1.58 18.81
C GLU A 291 -6.86 -2.12 18.38
N ILE A 292 -7.19 -2.12 17.08
CA ILE A 292 -8.57 -2.15 16.60
C ILE A 292 -8.97 -3.50 15.99
N ASP A 293 -8.05 -4.48 15.87
CA ASP A 293 -8.35 -5.80 15.30
C ASP A 293 -9.55 -6.47 16.00
N GLU A 294 -9.65 -6.33 17.31
CA GLU A 294 -10.80 -6.83 18.08
C GLU A 294 -12.09 -6.09 17.73
N ILE A 295 -12.05 -4.76 17.70
CA ILE A 295 -13.22 -3.91 17.39
C ILE A 295 -13.67 -4.15 15.95
N LEU A 296 -12.73 -4.29 15.03
CA LEU A 296 -13.00 -4.56 13.62
C LEU A 296 -13.64 -5.96 13.44
N THR A 297 -13.09 -6.98 14.08
CA THR A 297 -13.63 -8.35 14.07
C THR A 297 -15.04 -8.38 14.66
N LEU A 298 -15.26 -7.77 15.84
CA LEU A 298 -16.57 -7.66 16.47
C LEU A 298 -17.56 -6.90 15.56
N ARG A 299 -17.10 -5.85 14.86
CA ARG A 299 -17.96 -5.11 13.94
C ARG A 299 -18.38 -5.96 12.74
N ILE A 300 -17.47 -6.73 12.15
CA ILE A 300 -17.79 -7.66 11.06
C ILE A 300 -18.81 -8.71 11.52
N MET A 301 -18.62 -9.25 12.71
CA MET A 301 -19.55 -10.24 13.28
C MET A 301 -20.95 -9.68 13.53
N THR A 302 -21.07 -8.39 13.82
CA THR A 302 -22.36 -7.71 14.07
C THR A 302 -23.03 -7.17 12.80
N LEU A 303 -22.45 -7.36 11.61
CA LEU A 303 -23.06 -6.99 10.34
C LEU A 303 -24.33 -7.82 10.11
N THR A 304 -25.36 -7.18 9.55
CA THR A 304 -26.58 -7.86 9.09
C THR A 304 -26.28 -8.73 7.87
N ASP A 305 -27.18 -9.66 7.54
CA ASP A 305 -27.04 -10.51 6.35
C ASP A 305 -27.01 -9.68 5.06
N GLU A 306 -27.77 -8.57 4.99
CA GLU A 306 -27.72 -7.62 3.89
C GLU A 306 -26.34 -6.93 3.79
N GLU A 307 -25.79 -6.48 4.90
CA GLU A 307 -24.46 -5.85 4.96
C GLU A 307 -23.35 -6.81 4.56
N LYS A 308 -23.44 -8.07 4.98
CA LYS A 308 -22.50 -9.14 4.58
C LYS A 308 -22.64 -9.47 3.08
N TYR A 309 -23.86 -9.44 2.55
CA TYR A 309 -24.12 -9.63 1.13
C TYR A 309 -23.50 -8.51 0.29
N GLU A 310 -23.69 -7.24 0.66
CA GLU A 310 -23.00 -6.11 0.02
C GLU A 310 -21.47 -6.26 0.11
N MET A 311 -20.95 -6.63 1.28
CA MET A 311 -19.53 -6.80 1.52
C MET A 311 -18.89 -7.88 0.62
N ARG A 312 -19.58 -9.01 0.37
CA ARG A 312 -19.12 -10.06 -0.54
C ARG A 312 -19.02 -9.60 -1.99
N GLY A 313 -19.77 -8.58 -2.38
CA GLY A 313 -19.78 -7.99 -3.72
C GLY A 313 -18.67 -7.00 -4.01
N VAL A 314 -17.85 -6.63 -3.01
CA VAL A 314 -16.82 -5.57 -3.15
C VAL A 314 -15.60 -6.09 -3.91
N ASP A 315 -14.71 -6.80 -3.26
CA ASP A 315 -13.52 -7.38 -3.87
C ASP A 315 -13.13 -8.70 -3.16
N ASP A 316 -12.18 -9.42 -3.73
CA ASP A 316 -11.77 -10.72 -3.21
C ASP A 316 -11.13 -10.63 -1.81
N ARG A 317 -10.44 -9.54 -1.49
CA ARG A 317 -9.82 -9.34 -0.17
C ARG A 317 -10.87 -9.11 0.91
N VAL A 318 -11.85 -8.25 0.63
CA VAL A 318 -12.97 -7.99 1.53
C VAL A 318 -13.78 -9.28 1.74
N ARG A 319 -13.96 -10.09 0.69
CA ARG A 319 -14.60 -11.40 0.79
C ARG A 319 -13.82 -12.36 1.68
N GLN A 320 -12.50 -12.49 1.47
CA GLN A 320 -11.61 -13.32 2.30
C GLN A 320 -11.61 -12.87 3.77
N LEU A 321 -11.63 -11.56 4.01
CA LEU A 321 -11.71 -11.00 5.36
C LEU A 321 -13.01 -11.41 6.04
N LEU A 322 -14.14 -11.32 5.36
CA LEU A 322 -15.45 -11.75 5.87
C LEU A 322 -15.48 -13.24 6.17
N GLU A 323 -15.07 -14.10 5.21
CA GLU A 323 -15.04 -15.55 5.35
C GLU A 323 -14.14 -15.99 6.51
N ARG A 324 -12.96 -15.38 6.64
CA ARG A 324 -12.05 -15.63 7.76
C ARG A 324 -12.68 -15.26 9.09
N THR A 325 -13.33 -14.09 9.18
CA THR A 325 -13.96 -13.62 10.40
C THR A 325 -15.15 -14.52 10.79
N GLU A 326 -15.96 -14.94 9.81
CA GLU A 326 -17.09 -15.87 10.05
C GLU A 326 -16.64 -17.27 10.48
N SER A 327 -15.45 -17.70 10.04
CA SER A 327 -14.88 -19.01 10.41
C SER A 327 -14.04 -18.99 11.71
N MET A 328 -13.88 -17.82 12.35
CA MET A 328 -13.01 -17.67 13.52
C MET A 328 -13.55 -18.40 14.74
N PRO A 329 -12.76 -19.27 15.41
CA PRO A 329 -13.17 -19.96 16.63
C PRO A 329 -13.40 -18.99 17.80
N GLU A 330 -14.38 -19.28 18.65
CA GLU A 330 -14.72 -18.48 19.84
C GLU A 330 -13.53 -18.29 20.81
N GLU A 331 -12.69 -19.32 20.94
CA GLU A 331 -11.45 -19.26 21.75
C GLU A 331 -10.46 -18.19 21.25
N HIS A 332 -10.49 -17.90 19.96
CA HIS A 332 -9.59 -16.92 19.36
C HIS A 332 -10.07 -15.48 19.62
N LEU A 333 -11.38 -15.26 19.54
CA LEU A 333 -12.02 -14.00 19.93
C LEU A 333 -11.72 -13.65 21.40
N MET A 334 -11.74 -14.66 22.29
CA MET A 334 -11.42 -14.45 23.69
C MET A 334 -9.95 -14.12 23.95
N LYS A 335 -9.02 -14.58 23.09
CA LYS A 335 -7.59 -14.21 23.17
C LYS A 335 -7.30 -12.80 22.69
N MET A 336 -8.05 -12.29 21.73
CA MET A 336 -7.93 -10.89 21.29
C MET A 336 -8.47 -9.92 22.35
N HIS A 337 -9.41 -10.36 23.17
CA HIS A 337 -10.01 -9.54 24.21
C HIS A 337 -8.99 -9.21 25.31
N GLY A 338 -8.61 -7.94 25.42
CA GLY A 338 -7.66 -7.44 26.41
C GLY A 338 -6.18 -7.54 26.03
N ALA A 339 -5.84 -7.96 24.82
CA ALA A 339 -4.49 -7.89 24.29
C ALA A 339 -4.17 -6.44 23.88
N MET A 340 -3.56 -5.66 24.80
CA MET A 340 -3.03 -4.33 24.44
C MET A 340 -1.67 -4.48 23.76
N LYS A 341 -1.54 -4.06 22.51
CA LYS A 341 -0.26 -3.91 21.83
C LYS A 341 0.58 -2.86 22.60
N GLY A 342 1.73 -3.27 23.11
CA GLY A 342 2.71 -2.33 23.65
C GLY A 342 2.84 -2.22 25.17
N ALA A 343 2.21 -3.05 25.97
CA ALA A 343 2.59 -3.18 27.37
C ALA A 343 3.93 -3.92 27.48
N ALA A 344 5.03 -3.20 27.35
CA ALA A 344 6.34 -3.71 27.73
C ALA A 344 6.22 -4.31 29.14
N LYS A 345 6.44 -5.60 29.27
CA LYS A 345 6.59 -6.25 30.59
C LYS A 345 7.78 -5.57 31.27
N SER A 346 7.51 -4.63 32.18
CA SER A 346 8.52 -4.19 33.12
C SER A 346 8.98 -5.45 33.85
N LYS A 347 10.22 -5.86 33.58
CA LYS A 347 10.90 -6.86 34.37
C LYS A 347 11.00 -6.28 35.79
N GLY A 348 10.10 -6.74 36.67
CA GLY A 348 10.24 -6.51 38.09
C GLY A 348 11.57 -7.14 38.53
N ASN A 349 12.43 -6.30 39.08
CA ASN A 349 13.58 -6.75 39.90
C ASN A 349 13.02 -7.48 41.13
N GLU A 350 13.33 -8.75 41.27
CA GLU A 350 13.61 -9.39 42.55
C GLU A 350 15.00 -10.01 42.49
#